data_f04271a6635cef994a061f39e3248ae7
#
_entry.id   f04271a6635cef994a061f39e3248ae7
#
_cell.length_a   1.000
_cell.length_b   1.000
_cell.length_c   1.000
_cell.angle_alpha   90.00
_cell.angle_beta   90.00
_cell.angle_gamma   90.00
#
_symmetry.space_group_name_H-M   'P 1'
#
loop_
_entity.id
_entity.type
_entity.pdbx_description
1 polymer ?
#
loop_
_entity_poly.entity_id
_entity_poly.type
_entity_poly.pdbx_seq_one_letter_code
_entity_poly.pdbx_strand_id
1 'polypeptide(L)'
;MGNLQKESPAMSNLMTTSFTAVDLDALAGFEGRIALVVASDGKLDAGARRVNRLTKGAVARVIEAGKLEDAKAGTVVTLNFPAGLAATAVDILCLDRRPNALDARKAGASFGKLIDQGAALLVAGSNAKTVQIALGAAMRAYEFNPHKTSVDDKVRSLSVMCAKPEEQETEATTLRAIVEGAHMTRDLVNEPANVLTTTEFADRLKEMESLGLEVEILEEAELEKLGMGTLLCVGQGSDSPSKVVVMQWKGGASEDKPLALVGKGVVFDTGGISLKPGAGMEDMTMDMGGAGVVSGVMRTLAMRGAKANVVGLVGLVENMPSGNAVRPGDVITSMKGDTVEVINTDAEGRLVLCDVMWYAQDRFDPIGMIDLATLTGAIIVGLGHENAGVFSNDDDLCKAFLKAAEAEGEGAWRM
;
A
#
# COMPACT_ATOMS: atom_id res chain seq x y z
N MET A 1 -20.68 -18.28 26.80
CA MET A 1 -20.28 -17.06 26.12
C MET A 1 -20.34 -17.37 24.62
N GLY A 2 -21.25 -16.75 23.90
CA GLY A 2 -21.57 -17.14 22.53
C GLY A 2 -20.44 -16.81 21.57
N ASN A 3 -20.02 -17.77 20.76
CA ASN A 3 -19.19 -17.58 19.58
C ASN A 3 -19.94 -16.68 18.60
N LEU A 4 -19.69 -15.39 18.64
CA LEU A 4 -19.87 -14.53 17.49
C LEU A 4 -18.71 -14.87 16.53
N GLN A 5 -18.97 -15.72 15.55
CA GLN A 5 -18.15 -15.74 14.34
C GLN A 5 -18.30 -14.34 13.75
N LYS A 6 -17.31 -13.48 14.04
CA LYS A 6 -17.15 -12.22 13.32
C LYS A 6 -16.66 -12.62 11.92
N GLU A 7 -17.48 -12.36 10.91
CA GLU A 7 -16.97 -12.30 9.54
C GLU A 7 -15.73 -11.40 9.54
N SER A 8 -14.67 -11.84 8.87
CA SER A 8 -13.48 -11.01 8.69
C SER A 8 -13.91 -9.62 8.22
N PRO A 9 -13.45 -8.52 8.84
CA PRO A 9 -13.86 -7.20 8.42
C PRO A 9 -13.52 -7.02 6.94
N ALA A 10 -14.51 -6.63 6.16
CA ALA A 10 -14.34 -6.39 4.74
C ALA A 10 -13.21 -5.38 4.53
N MET A 11 -12.34 -5.65 3.55
CA MET A 11 -11.31 -4.67 3.14
C MET A 11 -11.96 -3.33 2.81
N SER A 12 -11.22 -2.24 2.99
CA SER A 12 -11.70 -0.87 2.74
C SER A 12 -12.37 -0.76 1.36
N ASN A 13 -13.49 -0.03 1.28
CA ASN A 13 -14.25 0.16 0.04
C ASN A 13 -13.40 0.84 -1.02
N LEU A 14 -13.01 0.07 -2.05
CA LEU A 14 -12.24 0.55 -3.18
C LEU A 14 -13.07 1.47 -4.07
N MET A 15 -12.48 2.58 -4.51
CA MET A 15 -13.07 3.40 -5.56
C MET A 15 -12.99 2.66 -6.89
N THR A 16 -14.15 2.40 -7.52
CA THR A 16 -14.17 1.78 -8.85
C THR A 16 -13.66 2.76 -9.91
N THR A 17 -12.80 2.28 -10.82
CA THR A 17 -12.27 3.08 -11.93
C THR A 17 -12.64 2.44 -13.27
N SER A 18 -13.09 3.25 -14.24
CA SER A 18 -13.40 2.82 -15.59
C SER A 18 -12.89 3.84 -16.62
N PHE A 19 -12.58 3.38 -17.85
CA PHE A 19 -12.12 4.23 -18.93
C PHE A 19 -13.17 4.21 -20.05
N THR A 20 -13.53 5.41 -20.54
CA THR A 20 -14.59 5.59 -21.54
C THR A 20 -14.12 6.49 -22.68
N ALA A 21 -14.72 6.29 -23.86
CA ALA A 21 -14.47 7.18 -24.98
C ALA A 21 -14.97 8.61 -24.69
N VAL A 22 -14.39 9.59 -25.39
CA VAL A 22 -14.78 10.99 -25.23
C VAL A 22 -16.19 11.21 -25.80
N ASP A 23 -17.14 11.44 -24.90
CA ASP A 23 -18.51 11.84 -25.20
C ASP A 23 -18.80 13.24 -24.65
N LEU A 24 -18.74 14.24 -25.51
CA LEU A 24 -18.93 15.64 -25.10
C LEU A 24 -20.41 15.99 -24.86
N ASP A 25 -21.34 15.21 -25.35
CA ASP A 25 -22.78 15.47 -25.18
C ASP A 25 -23.27 14.96 -23.84
N ALA A 26 -22.68 13.90 -23.31
CA ALA A 26 -22.96 13.38 -21.97
C ALA A 26 -22.58 14.35 -20.82
N LEU A 27 -21.69 15.31 -21.06
CA LEU A 27 -21.18 16.23 -20.03
C LEU A 27 -22.29 17.08 -19.39
N ALA A 28 -23.31 17.46 -20.12
CA ALA A 28 -24.38 18.34 -19.60
C ALA A 28 -25.23 17.65 -18.53
N GLY A 29 -25.49 16.36 -18.72
CA GLY A 29 -26.36 15.55 -17.84
C GLY A 29 -25.61 14.73 -16.78
N PHE A 30 -24.28 14.84 -16.71
CA PHE A 30 -23.51 14.08 -15.71
C PHE A 30 -23.77 14.61 -14.31
N GLU A 31 -24.30 13.77 -13.44
CA GLU A 31 -24.50 14.05 -12.02
C GLU A 31 -23.25 13.64 -11.22
N GLY A 32 -22.75 14.53 -10.38
CA GLY A 32 -21.54 14.31 -9.58
C GLY A 32 -20.46 15.37 -9.84
N ARG A 33 -19.19 15.01 -9.74
CA ARG A 33 -18.04 15.93 -9.96
C ARG A 33 -17.42 15.72 -11.31
N ILE A 34 -17.11 16.80 -12.01
CA ILE A 34 -16.38 16.75 -13.29
C ILE A 34 -15.00 17.41 -13.09
N ALA A 35 -13.92 16.69 -13.34
CA ALA A 35 -12.59 17.26 -13.39
C ALA A 35 -12.14 17.51 -14.84
N LEU A 36 -11.54 18.68 -15.06
CA LEU A 36 -10.94 19.09 -16.32
C LEU A 36 -9.43 19.21 -16.14
N VAL A 37 -8.65 18.61 -17.02
CA VAL A 37 -7.19 18.78 -17.04
C VAL A 37 -6.87 20.03 -17.85
N VAL A 38 -6.26 21.03 -17.22
CA VAL A 38 -5.86 22.29 -17.87
C VAL A 38 -4.39 22.58 -17.55
N ALA A 39 -3.59 22.83 -18.57
CA ALA A 39 -2.20 23.22 -18.37
C ALA A 39 -2.09 24.67 -17.89
N SER A 40 -0.93 25.02 -17.28
CA SER A 40 -0.66 26.38 -16.79
C SER A 40 -0.76 27.46 -17.86
N ASP A 41 -0.59 27.08 -19.16
CA ASP A 41 -0.79 28.01 -20.30
C ASP A 41 -2.27 28.38 -20.54
N GLY A 42 -3.20 27.80 -19.77
CA GLY A 42 -4.64 28.09 -19.83
C GLY A 42 -5.35 27.58 -21.09
N LYS A 43 -4.66 26.87 -21.98
CA LYS A 43 -5.29 26.37 -23.22
C LYS A 43 -6.23 25.21 -22.92
N LEU A 44 -7.48 25.40 -23.30
CA LEU A 44 -8.53 24.40 -23.12
C LEU A 44 -8.52 23.38 -24.30
N ASP A 45 -8.64 22.10 -23.96
CA ASP A 45 -8.91 21.03 -24.92
C ASP A 45 -10.38 21.00 -25.35
N ALA A 46 -10.79 19.99 -26.11
CA ALA A 46 -12.17 19.88 -26.60
C ALA A 46 -13.19 19.72 -25.46
N GLY A 47 -12.85 18.89 -24.43
CA GLY A 47 -13.70 18.68 -23.26
C GLY A 47 -13.85 19.92 -22.42
N ALA A 48 -12.73 20.55 -22.06
CA ALA A 48 -12.72 21.78 -21.30
C ALA A 48 -13.43 22.94 -22.03
N ARG A 49 -13.27 23.05 -23.38
CA ARG A 49 -14.05 24.01 -24.18
C ARG A 49 -15.55 23.72 -24.16
N ARG A 50 -15.96 22.45 -24.17
CA ARG A 50 -17.39 22.09 -24.07
C ARG A 50 -17.95 22.47 -22.71
N VAL A 51 -17.29 22.14 -21.63
CA VAL A 51 -17.70 22.54 -20.26
C VAL A 51 -17.70 24.05 -20.12
N ASN A 52 -16.70 24.75 -20.65
CA ASN A 52 -16.67 26.23 -20.60
C ASN A 52 -17.90 26.86 -21.34
N ARG A 53 -18.33 26.31 -22.48
CA ARG A 53 -19.55 26.78 -23.17
C ARG A 53 -20.79 26.50 -22.35
N LEU A 54 -20.94 25.29 -21.78
CA LEU A 54 -22.08 24.92 -20.96
C LEU A 54 -22.20 25.83 -19.72
N THR A 55 -21.06 26.16 -19.09
CA THR A 55 -20.98 27.04 -17.90
C THR A 55 -20.91 28.54 -18.24
N LYS A 56 -21.26 28.93 -19.49
CA LYS A 56 -21.27 30.33 -19.94
C LYS A 56 -19.95 31.06 -19.67
N GLY A 57 -18.81 30.39 -19.94
CA GLY A 57 -17.48 30.97 -19.79
C GLY A 57 -16.86 30.93 -18.39
N ALA A 58 -17.44 30.18 -17.45
CA ALA A 58 -16.93 30.16 -16.08
C ALA A 58 -15.49 29.62 -15.98
N VAL A 59 -15.13 28.60 -16.78
CA VAL A 59 -13.77 28.05 -16.82
C VAL A 59 -12.78 29.09 -17.34
N ALA A 60 -13.11 29.79 -18.42
CA ALA A 60 -12.25 30.84 -18.97
C ALA A 60 -12.01 31.97 -17.97
N ARG A 61 -13.04 32.42 -17.25
CA ARG A 61 -12.90 33.45 -16.19
C ARG A 61 -11.96 33.05 -15.07
N VAL A 62 -11.90 31.75 -14.69
CA VAL A 62 -10.94 31.26 -13.70
C VAL A 62 -9.50 31.41 -14.22
N ILE A 63 -9.29 31.09 -15.49
CA ILE A 63 -7.98 31.20 -16.14
C ILE A 63 -7.57 32.67 -16.27
N GLU A 64 -8.47 33.52 -16.79
CA GLU A 64 -8.26 34.97 -16.95
C GLU A 64 -7.99 35.69 -15.60
N ALA A 65 -8.53 35.16 -14.50
CA ALA A 65 -8.24 35.64 -13.15
C ALA A 65 -6.88 35.19 -12.60
N GLY A 66 -6.03 34.58 -13.42
CA GLY A 66 -4.66 34.15 -13.05
C GLY A 66 -4.61 33.00 -12.04
N LYS A 67 -5.71 32.26 -11.82
CA LYS A 67 -5.76 31.21 -10.79
C LYS A 67 -4.93 29.98 -11.12
N LEU A 68 -4.49 29.83 -12.36
CA LEU A 68 -3.60 28.76 -12.80
C LEU A 68 -2.20 29.27 -13.18
N GLU A 69 -1.94 30.57 -13.10
CA GLU A 69 -0.64 31.17 -13.36
C GLU A 69 0.35 30.69 -12.29
N ASP A 70 1.49 30.15 -12.74
CA ASP A 70 2.50 29.54 -11.88
C ASP A 70 2.00 28.39 -10.96
N ALA A 71 0.81 27.84 -11.25
CA ALA A 71 0.25 26.77 -10.48
C ALA A 71 1.04 25.46 -10.65
N LYS A 72 1.34 24.81 -9.54
CA LYS A 72 2.01 23.49 -9.55
C LYS A 72 1.04 22.41 -10.02
N ALA A 73 1.58 21.31 -10.55
CA ALA A 73 0.81 20.10 -10.85
C ALA A 73 -0.03 19.67 -9.63
N GLY A 74 -1.32 19.45 -9.86
CA GLY A 74 -2.27 19.09 -8.81
C GLY A 74 -2.93 20.28 -8.08
N THR A 75 -2.64 21.53 -8.45
CA THR A 75 -3.47 22.66 -8.01
C THR A 75 -4.87 22.51 -8.58
N VAL A 76 -5.91 22.66 -7.74
CA VAL A 76 -7.32 22.53 -8.13
C VAL A 76 -8.09 23.81 -7.83
N VAL A 77 -8.88 24.25 -8.80
CA VAL A 77 -9.85 25.32 -8.62
C VAL A 77 -11.26 24.76 -8.84
N THR A 78 -12.09 24.78 -7.81
CA THR A 78 -13.44 24.22 -7.85
C THR A 78 -14.51 25.28 -8.14
N LEU A 79 -15.39 25.00 -9.08
CA LEU A 79 -16.61 25.72 -9.34
C LEU A 79 -17.79 24.88 -8.83
N ASN A 80 -18.39 25.28 -7.72
CA ASN A 80 -19.53 24.57 -7.13
C ASN A 80 -20.84 24.95 -7.83
N PHE A 81 -21.70 23.97 -8.05
CA PHE A 81 -23.04 24.10 -8.64
C PHE A 81 -23.03 24.94 -9.94
N PRO A 82 -22.22 24.56 -10.94
CA PRO A 82 -22.02 25.36 -12.14
C PRO A 82 -23.31 25.42 -12.98
N ALA A 83 -23.76 26.60 -13.30
CA ALA A 83 -24.95 26.79 -14.14
C ALA A 83 -24.75 26.09 -15.52
N GLY A 84 -25.77 25.39 -15.98
CA GLY A 84 -25.77 24.72 -17.29
C GLY A 84 -25.21 23.29 -17.30
N LEU A 85 -24.92 22.75 -16.11
CA LEU A 85 -24.54 21.35 -15.88
C LEU A 85 -25.39 20.76 -14.76
N ALA A 86 -25.66 19.46 -14.81
CA ALA A 86 -26.23 18.71 -13.69
C ALA A 86 -25.17 18.43 -12.58
N ALA A 87 -23.90 18.60 -12.91
CA ALA A 87 -22.78 18.34 -12.01
C ALA A 87 -22.83 19.22 -10.76
N THR A 88 -22.49 18.62 -9.60
CA THR A 88 -22.37 19.34 -8.31
C THR A 88 -21.13 20.23 -8.27
N ALA A 89 -20.08 19.89 -9.02
CA ALA A 89 -18.87 20.69 -9.12
C ALA A 89 -18.14 20.46 -10.45
N VAL A 90 -17.40 21.50 -10.89
CA VAL A 90 -16.36 21.40 -11.90
C VAL A 90 -15.03 21.73 -11.24
N ASP A 91 -14.09 20.77 -11.26
CA ASP A 91 -12.75 20.90 -10.73
C ASP A 91 -11.76 21.14 -11.87
N ILE A 92 -11.12 22.28 -11.88
CA ILE A 92 -10.08 22.63 -12.86
C ILE A 92 -8.76 22.21 -12.28
N LEU A 93 -8.21 21.12 -12.81
CA LEU A 93 -7.00 20.46 -12.35
C LEU A 93 -5.81 20.93 -13.17
N CYS A 94 -4.87 21.63 -12.55
CA CYS A 94 -3.65 22.09 -13.22
C CYS A 94 -2.71 20.92 -13.44
N LEU A 95 -2.46 20.59 -14.70
CA LEU A 95 -1.51 19.56 -15.12
C LEU A 95 -1.11 19.77 -16.58
N ASP A 96 0.17 19.69 -16.87
CA ASP A 96 0.67 19.78 -18.22
C ASP A 96 0.13 18.65 -19.12
N ARG A 97 0.13 18.88 -20.43
CA ARG A 97 -0.38 17.91 -21.41
C ARG A 97 0.46 16.65 -21.51
N ARG A 98 1.75 16.75 -21.20
CA ARG A 98 2.72 15.65 -21.17
C ARG A 98 3.45 15.65 -19.84
N PRO A 99 2.75 15.33 -18.75
CA PRO A 99 3.35 15.33 -17.44
C PRO A 99 4.27 14.10 -17.28
N ASN A 100 5.17 14.14 -16.29
CA ASN A 100 5.78 12.92 -15.78
C ASN A 100 4.75 12.12 -14.96
N ALA A 101 5.08 10.87 -14.60
CA ALA A 101 4.17 9.99 -13.87
C ALA A 101 3.82 10.53 -12.48
N LEU A 102 4.80 11.08 -11.79
CA LEU A 102 4.65 11.59 -10.43
C LEU A 102 3.71 12.80 -10.37
N ASP A 103 3.85 13.76 -11.29
CA ASP A 103 2.97 14.93 -11.37
C ASP A 103 1.54 14.53 -11.73
N ALA A 104 1.39 13.53 -12.62
CA ALA A 104 0.07 12.97 -12.96
C ALA A 104 -0.59 12.31 -11.72
N ARG A 105 0.16 11.51 -10.94
CA ARG A 105 -0.32 10.91 -9.68
C ARG A 105 -0.69 11.98 -8.66
N LYS A 106 0.14 13.02 -8.46
CA LYS A 106 -0.17 14.14 -7.55
C LYS A 106 -1.45 14.86 -7.94
N ALA A 107 -1.63 15.12 -9.23
CA ALA A 107 -2.84 15.74 -9.74
C ALA A 107 -4.07 14.85 -9.51
N GLY A 108 -3.94 13.55 -9.78
CA GLY A 108 -4.96 12.56 -9.47
C GLY A 108 -5.32 12.52 -7.99
N ALA A 109 -4.32 12.52 -7.10
CA ALA A 109 -4.52 12.52 -5.67
C ALA A 109 -5.26 13.77 -5.18
N SER A 110 -4.95 14.95 -5.73
CA SER A 110 -5.67 16.18 -5.42
C SER A 110 -7.14 16.09 -5.80
N PHE A 111 -7.46 15.48 -6.94
CA PHE A 111 -8.85 15.23 -7.35
C PHE A 111 -9.50 14.14 -6.49
N GLY A 112 -8.81 13.04 -6.23
CA GLY A 112 -9.30 11.93 -5.39
C GLY A 112 -9.72 12.38 -3.99
N LYS A 113 -9.03 13.38 -3.42
CA LYS A 113 -9.39 14.00 -2.14
C LYS A 113 -10.77 14.67 -2.16
N LEU A 114 -11.23 15.12 -3.32
CA LEU A 114 -12.51 15.81 -3.50
C LEU A 114 -13.66 14.86 -3.78
N ILE A 115 -13.38 13.60 -4.09
CA ILE A 115 -14.40 12.56 -4.34
C ILE A 115 -14.84 11.99 -2.98
N ASP A 116 -15.78 12.66 -2.35
CA ASP A 116 -16.30 12.24 -1.04
C ASP A 116 -17.27 11.06 -1.19
N GLN A 117 -18.21 11.14 -2.14
CA GLN A 117 -19.17 10.10 -2.46
C GLN A 117 -19.72 10.24 -3.88
N GLY A 118 -20.29 9.16 -4.40
CA GLY A 118 -20.96 9.14 -5.70
C GLY A 118 -20.02 9.07 -6.89
N ALA A 119 -20.51 9.54 -8.03
CA ALA A 119 -19.79 9.47 -9.28
C ALA A 119 -18.90 10.68 -9.51
N ALA A 120 -17.71 10.45 -10.05
CA ALA A 120 -16.81 11.47 -10.55
C ALA A 120 -16.41 11.17 -11.99
N LEU A 121 -16.22 12.21 -12.80
CA LEU A 121 -15.79 12.13 -14.19
C LEU A 121 -14.51 12.94 -14.37
N LEU A 122 -13.44 12.29 -14.80
CA LEU A 122 -12.22 12.95 -15.24
C LEU A 122 -12.26 13.11 -16.78
N VAL A 123 -12.31 14.32 -17.27
CA VAL A 123 -12.19 14.62 -18.70
C VAL A 123 -10.70 14.79 -19.04
N ALA A 124 -10.03 13.68 -19.32
CA ALA A 124 -8.60 13.64 -19.56
C ALA A 124 -8.22 13.86 -21.03
N GLY A 125 -9.17 13.72 -21.96
CA GLY A 125 -8.95 13.94 -23.39
C GLY A 125 -7.80 13.09 -23.96
N SER A 126 -6.75 13.74 -24.45
CA SER A 126 -5.54 13.12 -25.01
C SER A 126 -4.34 13.21 -24.07
N ASN A 127 -4.53 13.34 -22.76
CA ASN A 127 -3.42 13.37 -21.80
C ASN A 127 -2.65 12.05 -21.84
N ALA A 128 -1.31 12.15 -21.89
CA ALA A 128 -0.45 10.98 -22.05
C ALA A 128 -0.32 10.09 -20.80
N LYS A 129 -0.77 10.57 -19.64
CA LYS A 129 -0.64 9.89 -18.34
C LYS A 129 -1.98 9.69 -17.63
N THR A 130 -3.03 9.43 -18.41
CA THR A 130 -4.39 9.28 -17.91
C THR A 130 -4.52 8.21 -16.83
N VAL A 131 -3.88 7.05 -17.01
CA VAL A 131 -3.88 5.95 -16.03
C VAL A 131 -3.19 6.37 -14.72
N GLN A 132 -2.12 7.16 -14.81
CA GLN A 132 -1.41 7.65 -13.62
C GLN A 132 -2.24 8.67 -12.83
N ILE A 133 -3.06 9.48 -13.49
CA ILE A 133 -4.02 10.38 -12.82
C ILE A 133 -5.05 9.53 -12.08
N ALA A 134 -5.62 8.50 -12.72
CA ALA A 134 -6.57 7.59 -12.11
C ALA A 134 -5.98 6.83 -10.91
N LEU A 135 -4.71 6.37 -11.02
CA LEU A 135 -3.96 5.75 -9.91
C LEU A 135 -3.87 6.69 -8.70
N GLY A 136 -3.44 7.93 -8.93
CA GLY A 136 -3.33 8.91 -7.85
C GLY A 136 -4.68 9.16 -7.16
N ALA A 137 -5.76 9.26 -7.92
CA ALA A 137 -7.09 9.44 -7.37
C ALA A 137 -7.54 8.22 -6.54
N ALA A 138 -7.36 7.00 -7.06
CA ALA A 138 -7.73 5.77 -6.37
C ALA A 138 -6.93 5.57 -5.07
N MET A 139 -5.61 5.78 -5.12
CA MET A 139 -4.74 5.69 -3.94
C MET A 139 -5.14 6.68 -2.84
N ARG A 140 -5.55 7.90 -3.23
CA ARG A 140 -5.96 8.94 -2.28
C ARG A 140 -7.36 8.73 -1.72
N ALA A 141 -8.20 7.97 -2.41
CA ALA A 141 -9.57 7.68 -1.99
C ALA A 141 -9.67 6.66 -0.84
N TYR A 142 -8.54 6.17 -0.35
CA TYR A 142 -8.49 5.24 0.77
C TYR A 142 -9.13 5.81 2.04
N GLU A 143 -9.96 5.01 2.68
CA GLU A 143 -10.53 5.27 4.01
C GLU A 143 -10.58 3.97 4.80
N PHE A 144 -10.15 4.01 6.06
CA PHE A 144 -10.25 2.88 6.98
C PHE A 144 -11.42 3.13 7.95
N ASN A 145 -12.50 2.40 7.78
CA ASN A 145 -13.74 2.61 8.52
C ASN A 145 -14.33 1.36 9.21
N PRO A 146 -13.68 0.16 9.24
CA PRO A 146 -14.33 -1.08 9.70
C PRO A 146 -14.85 -1.02 11.15
N HIS A 147 -14.25 -0.17 12.00
CA HIS A 147 -14.58 -0.06 13.42
C HIS A 147 -15.46 1.14 13.77
N LYS A 148 -15.92 1.90 12.78
CA LYS A 148 -16.85 2.99 13.02
C LYS A 148 -18.27 2.47 13.17
N THR A 149 -19.00 2.98 14.17
CA THR A 149 -20.40 2.59 14.44
C THR A 149 -21.39 3.15 13.42
N SER A 150 -21.02 4.22 12.74
CA SER A 150 -21.80 4.79 11.62
C SER A 150 -20.89 4.80 10.38
N VAL A 151 -21.04 3.80 9.53
CA VAL A 151 -20.39 3.78 8.22
C VAL A 151 -21.39 4.28 7.20
N ASP A 152 -21.08 5.38 6.54
CA ASP A 152 -21.71 5.70 5.27
C ASP A 152 -21.20 4.68 4.23
N ASP A 153 -22.06 3.84 3.69
CA ASP A 153 -21.76 2.97 2.56
C ASP A 153 -21.57 3.80 1.29
N LYS A 154 -20.57 4.66 1.32
CA LYS A 154 -20.27 5.58 0.22
C LYS A 154 -19.62 4.78 -0.91
N VAL A 155 -20.40 4.50 -1.94
CA VAL A 155 -19.84 3.99 -3.19
C VAL A 155 -19.23 5.17 -3.95
N ARG A 156 -17.92 5.07 -4.21
CA ARG A 156 -17.18 6.03 -5.02
C ARG A 156 -16.82 5.42 -6.35
N SER A 157 -17.09 6.15 -7.43
CA SER A 157 -16.70 5.72 -8.77
C SER A 157 -16.04 6.85 -9.54
N LEU A 158 -15.01 6.52 -10.29
CA LEU A 158 -14.29 7.43 -11.19
C LEU A 158 -14.38 6.91 -12.62
N SER A 159 -15.13 7.60 -13.47
CA SER A 159 -15.08 7.40 -14.91
C SER A 159 -14.03 8.32 -15.53
N VAL A 160 -13.17 7.79 -16.38
CA VAL A 160 -12.11 8.54 -17.04
C VAL A 160 -12.40 8.61 -18.52
N MET A 161 -12.84 9.78 -18.99
CA MET A 161 -13.13 10.04 -20.38
C MET A 161 -11.83 10.39 -21.11
N CYS A 162 -11.36 9.50 -21.99
CA CYS A 162 -10.06 9.62 -22.63
C CYS A 162 -10.05 9.13 -24.08
N ALA A 163 -9.02 9.51 -24.83
CA ALA A 163 -8.73 8.91 -26.10
C ALA A 163 -8.27 7.45 -25.91
N LYS A 164 -8.73 6.55 -26.78
CA LYS A 164 -8.34 5.13 -26.81
C LYS A 164 -8.53 4.41 -25.45
N PRO A 165 -9.75 4.33 -24.92
CA PRO A 165 -10.01 3.76 -23.62
C PRO A 165 -9.57 2.28 -23.51
N GLU A 166 -9.62 1.51 -24.60
CA GLU A 166 -9.19 0.11 -24.63
C GLU A 166 -7.69 -0.06 -24.36
N GLU A 167 -6.86 0.86 -24.91
CA GLU A 167 -5.41 0.86 -24.62
C GLU A 167 -5.16 1.21 -23.14
N GLN A 168 -5.93 2.15 -22.59
CA GLN A 168 -5.84 2.54 -21.17
C GLN A 168 -6.29 1.42 -20.25
N GLU A 169 -7.32 0.65 -20.63
CA GLU A 169 -7.85 -0.46 -19.81
C GLU A 169 -6.81 -1.56 -19.58
N THR A 170 -5.94 -1.81 -20.56
CA THR A 170 -4.83 -2.77 -20.42
C THR A 170 -3.83 -2.33 -19.34
N GLU A 171 -3.45 -1.05 -19.34
CA GLU A 171 -2.58 -0.48 -18.29
C GLU A 171 -3.31 -0.41 -16.93
N ALA A 172 -4.62 -0.18 -16.95
CA ALA A 172 -5.46 -0.08 -15.76
C ALA A 172 -5.55 -1.37 -14.94
N THR A 173 -5.37 -2.53 -15.55
CA THR A 173 -5.29 -3.81 -14.81
C THR A 173 -4.11 -3.79 -13.82
N THR A 174 -2.94 -3.33 -14.26
CA THR A 174 -1.78 -3.15 -13.37
C THR A 174 -2.05 -2.09 -12.30
N LEU A 175 -2.73 -0.99 -12.68
CA LEU A 175 -3.11 0.07 -11.76
C LEU A 175 -4.00 -0.47 -10.61
N ARG A 176 -5.05 -1.23 -10.95
CA ARG A 176 -5.96 -1.81 -9.94
C ARG A 176 -5.22 -2.74 -8.99
N ALA A 177 -4.33 -3.58 -9.52
CA ALA A 177 -3.50 -4.47 -8.69
C ALA A 177 -2.63 -3.68 -7.69
N ILE A 178 -2.03 -2.57 -8.11
CA ILE A 178 -1.23 -1.70 -7.24
C ILE A 178 -2.10 -1.06 -6.15
N VAL A 179 -3.28 -0.53 -6.52
CA VAL A 179 -4.22 0.07 -5.56
C VAL A 179 -4.66 -0.94 -4.52
N GLU A 180 -5.07 -2.13 -4.94
CA GLU A 180 -5.53 -3.18 -4.02
C GLU A 180 -4.41 -3.69 -3.10
N GLY A 181 -3.20 -3.89 -3.62
CA GLY A 181 -2.06 -4.27 -2.79
C GLY A 181 -1.69 -3.20 -1.76
N ALA A 182 -1.65 -1.93 -2.17
CA ALA A 182 -1.36 -0.83 -1.27
C ALA A 182 -2.48 -0.61 -0.23
N HIS A 183 -3.75 -0.77 -0.61
CA HIS A 183 -4.87 -0.68 0.33
C HIS A 183 -4.84 -1.83 1.33
N MET A 184 -4.55 -3.08 0.90
CA MET A 184 -4.36 -4.21 1.79
C MET A 184 -3.26 -3.94 2.83
N THR A 185 -2.10 -3.43 2.40
CA THR A 185 -1.03 -3.04 3.33
C THR A 185 -1.53 -2.02 4.36
N ARG A 186 -2.26 -1.00 3.91
CA ARG A 186 -2.78 0.05 4.79
C ARG A 186 -3.87 -0.46 5.73
N ASP A 187 -4.74 -1.35 5.26
CA ASP A 187 -5.75 -2.00 6.10
C ASP A 187 -5.09 -2.80 7.21
N LEU A 188 -4.08 -3.62 6.88
CA LEU A 188 -3.32 -4.41 7.86
C LEU A 188 -2.66 -3.51 8.92
N VAL A 189 -2.02 -2.41 8.50
CA VAL A 189 -1.33 -1.49 9.43
C VAL A 189 -2.30 -0.69 10.30
N ASN A 190 -3.49 -0.37 9.78
CA ASN A 190 -4.49 0.38 10.54
C ASN A 190 -5.36 -0.49 11.45
N GLU A 191 -5.30 -1.81 11.30
CA GLU A 191 -6.08 -2.73 12.11
C GLU A 191 -5.56 -2.78 13.54
N PRO A 192 -6.40 -2.66 14.57
CA PRO A 192 -5.97 -2.77 15.96
C PRO A 192 -5.56 -4.22 16.30
N ALA A 193 -4.57 -4.38 17.18
CA ALA A 193 -3.97 -5.67 17.50
C ALA A 193 -4.94 -6.69 18.13
N ASN A 194 -6.03 -6.23 18.77
CA ASN A 194 -7.08 -7.12 19.27
C ASN A 194 -7.95 -7.72 18.15
N VAL A 195 -7.82 -7.23 16.93
CA VAL A 195 -8.44 -7.76 15.71
C VAL A 195 -7.39 -8.46 14.86
N LEU A 196 -6.32 -7.76 14.49
CA LEU A 196 -5.22 -8.34 13.71
C LEU A 196 -4.24 -9.08 14.63
N THR A 197 -4.68 -10.21 15.18
CA THR A 197 -3.80 -11.16 15.85
C THR A 197 -2.91 -11.88 14.84
N THR A 198 -1.90 -12.61 15.31
CA THR A 198 -1.05 -13.45 14.45
C THR A 198 -1.87 -14.44 13.62
N THR A 199 -2.92 -15.02 14.22
CA THR A 199 -3.82 -15.96 13.55
C THR A 199 -4.68 -15.26 12.50
N GLU A 200 -5.35 -14.16 12.85
CA GLU A 200 -6.16 -13.39 11.88
C GLU A 200 -5.32 -12.91 10.69
N PHE A 201 -4.08 -12.44 10.96
CA PHE A 201 -3.19 -12.04 9.88
C PHE A 201 -2.87 -13.22 8.95
N ALA A 202 -2.49 -14.37 9.50
CA ALA A 202 -2.21 -15.57 8.72
C ALA A 202 -3.42 -16.02 7.89
N ASP A 203 -4.62 -15.98 8.47
CA ASP A 203 -5.87 -16.35 7.81
C ASP A 203 -6.18 -15.41 6.63
N ARG A 204 -6.03 -14.10 6.80
CA ARG A 204 -6.18 -13.13 5.69
C ARG A 204 -5.18 -13.37 4.56
N LEU A 205 -3.95 -13.80 4.88
CA LEU A 205 -2.96 -14.15 3.85
C LEU A 205 -3.35 -15.45 3.13
N LYS A 206 -3.94 -16.40 3.84
CA LYS A 206 -4.44 -17.66 3.25
C LYS A 206 -5.51 -17.42 2.21
N GLU A 207 -6.37 -16.42 2.37
CA GLU A 207 -7.39 -16.05 1.38
C GLU A 207 -6.80 -15.67 0.01
N MET A 208 -5.52 -15.27 -0.04
CA MET A 208 -4.84 -14.94 -1.31
C MET A 208 -4.60 -16.15 -2.21
N GLU A 209 -4.83 -17.38 -1.75
CA GLU A 209 -4.87 -18.57 -2.62
C GLU A 209 -5.89 -18.41 -3.76
N SER A 210 -6.96 -17.67 -3.51
CA SER A 210 -7.96 -17.34 -4.54
C SER A 210 -7.40 -16.55 -5.71
N LEU A 211 -6.25 -15.89 -5.54
CA LEU A 211 -5.51 -15.14 -6.56
C LEU A 211 -4.45 -15.99 -7.28
N GLY A 212 -4.30 -17.28 -6.92
CA GLY A 212 -3.31 -18.18 -7.50
C GLY A 212 -1.96 -18.21 -6.78
N LEU A 213 -1.86 -17.64 -5.58
CA LEU A 213 -0.72 -17.82 -4.70
C LEU A 213 -0.78 -19.20 -4.04
N GLU A 214 0.38 -19.83 -3.82
CA GLU A 214 0.48 -20.96 -2.90
C GLU A 214 0.80 -20.41 -1.51
N VAL A 215 -0.07 -20.64 -0.54
CA VAL A 215 0.10 -20.11 0.82
C VAL A 215 0.18 -21.23 1.85
N GLU A 216 1.27 -21.25 2.59
CA GLU A 216 1.55 -22.21 3.67
C GLU A 216 1.68 -21.44 4.99
N ILE A 217 1.04 -21.94 6.04
CA ILE A 217 1.16 -21.40 7.40
C ILE A 217 1.91 -22.42 8.24
N LEU A 218 3.05 -22.02 8.79
CA LEU A 218 3.81 -22.81 9.75
C LEU A 218 3.37 -22.43 11.15
N GLU A 219 2.80 -23.39 11.88
CA GLU A 219 2.36 -23.24 13.25
C GLU A 219 3.53 -23.44 14.24
N GLU A 220 3.39 -23.03 15.50
CA GLU A 220 4.45 -23.11 16.53
C GLU A 220 5.12 -24.49 16.61
N ALA A 221 4.34 -25.56 16.56
CA ALA A 221 4.89 -26.92 16.61
C ALA A 221 5.80 -27.25 15.43
N GLU A 222 5.61 -26.60 14.27
CA GLU A 222 6.49 -26.73 13.10
C GLU A 222 7.70 -25.83 13.25
N LEU A 223 7.53 -24.61 13.78
CA LEU A 223 8.62 -23.69 14.07
C LEU A 223 9.59 -24.27 15.11
N GLU A 224 9.07 -24.96 16.15
CA GLU A 224 9.85 -25.70 17.12
C GLU A 224 10.69 -26.80 16.48
N LYS A 225 10.08 -27.63 15.61
CA LYS A 225 10.77 -28.69 14.89
C LYS A 225 11.88 -28.19 13.97
N LEU A 226 11.67 -27.00 13.38
CA LEU A 226 12.64 -26.30 12.53
C LEU A 226 13.75 -25.63 13.36
N GLY A 227 13.58 -25.51 14.68
CA GLY A 227 14.53 -24.87 15.57
C GLY A 227 14.54 -23.35 15.46
N MET A 228 13.41 -22.71 15.11
CA MET A 228 13.27 -21.26 14.97
C MET A 228 13.21 -20.57 16.37
N GLY A 229 14.25 -20.77 17.17
CA GLY A 229 14.27 -20.30 18.56
C GLY A 229 14.28 -18.79 18.69
N THR A 230 14.92 -18.06 17.77
CA THR A 230 14.96 -16.59 17.85
C THR A 230 13.61 -15.95 17.49
N LEU A 231 12.83 -16.55 16.62
CA LEU A 231 11.46 -16.10 16.37
C LEU A 231 10.54 -16.47 17.53
N LEU A 232 10.58 -17.72 17.98
CA LEU A 232 9.70 -18.23 19.04
C LEU A 232 9.89 -17.50 20.37
N CYS A 233 11.14 -17.13 20.73
CA CYS A 233 11.42 -16.43 21.99
C CYS A 233 10.71 -15.07 22.07
N VAL A 234 10.46 -14.40 20.94
CA VAL A 234 9.75 -13.12 20.93
C VAL A 234 8.28 -13.31 21.29
N GLY A 235 7.63 -14.32 20.71
CA GLY A 235 6.20 -14.57 20.91
C GLY A 235 5.87 -15.33 22.21
N GLN A 236 6.84 -15.94 22.89
CA GLN A 236 6.56 -16.83 24.03
C GLN A 236 5.90 -16.15 25.25
N GLY A 237 5.90 -14.82 25.29
CA GLY A 237 5.23 -14.04 26.34
C GLY A 237 3.77 -13.71 26.02
N SER A 238 3.30 -13.99 24.82
CA SER A 238 1.93 -13.72 24.36
C SER A 238 1.05 -14.97 24.38
N ASP A 239 -0.26 -14.75 24.47
CA ASP A 239 -1.27 -15.79 24.23
C ASP A 239 -1.56 -15.99 22.72
N SER A 240 -1.10 -15.08 21.86
CA SER A 240 -1.20 -15.19 20.38
C SER A 240 -0.08 -16.08 19.85
N PRO A 241 -0.37 -17.24 19.21
CA PRO A 241 0.66 -18.17 18.76
C PRO A 241 1.52 -17.58 17.65
N SER A 242 2.83 -17.82 17.72
CA SER A 242 3.78 -17.41 16.67
C SER A 242 3.54 -18.20 15.39
N LYS A 243 3.70 -17.55 14.24
CA LYS A 243 3.52 -18.18 12.92
C LYS A 243 4.53 -17.68 11.91
N VAL A 244 4.82 -18.49 10.89
CA VAL A 244 5.45 -18.02 9.65
C VAL A 244 4.51 -18.32 8.50
N VAL A 245 4.19 -17.31 7.71
CA VAL A 245 3.40 -17.49 6.49
C VAL A 245 4.31 -17.38 5.27
N VAL A 246 4.25 -18.40 4.42
CA VAL A 246 5.00 -18.48 3.16
C VAL A 246 4.03 -18.33 2.01
N MET A 247 4.24 -17.33 1.16
CA MET A 247 3.43 -17.02 -0.01
C MET A 247 4.29 -17.16 -1.27
N GLN A 248 3.94 -18.08 -2.19
CA GLN A 248 4.71 -18.27 -3.41
C GLN A 248 3.89 -17.82 -4.62
N TRP A 249 4.50 -16.98 -5.44
CA TRP A 249 4.02 -16.63 -6.77
C TRP A 249 4.95 -17.23 -7.81
N LYS A 250 4.42 -18.11 -8.66
CA LYS A 250 5.16 -18.88 -9.70
C LYS A 250 4.74 -18.41 -11.11
N GLY A 251 5.00 -17.14 -11.40
CA GLY A 251 4.61 -16.52 -12.69
C GLY A 251 5.72 -16.53 -13.75
N GLY A 252 6.95 -16.88 -13.37
CA GLY A 252 8.12 -17.05 -14.26
C GLY A 252 8.28 -18.46 -14.80
N ALA A 253 9.45 -18.76 -15.35
CA ALA A 253 9.79 -20.12 -15.73
C ALA A 253 9.99 -21.01 -14.48
N SER A 254 9.65 -22.30 -14.60
CA SER A 254 9.66 -23.23 -13.45
C SER A 254 11.05 -23.48 -12.86
N GLU A 255 12.10 -23.33 -13.67
CA GLU A 255 13.51 -23.48 -13.32
C GLU A 255 14.14 -22.23 -12.72
N ASP A 256 13.47 -21.08 -12.85
CA ASP A 256 14.01 -19.82 -12.31
C ASP A 256 13.85 -19.77 -10.78
N LYS A 257 14.96 -19.51 -10.09
CA LYS A 257 14.96 -19.30 -8.65
C LYS A 257 14.16 -18.03 -8.28
N PRO A 258 13.43 -18.04 -7.16
CA PRO A 258 12.64 -16.88 -6.76
C PRO A 258 13.49 -15.74 -6.20
N LEU A 259 12.95 -14.51 -6.26
CA LEU A 259 13.36 -13.43 -5.35
C LEU A 259 12.62 -13.63 -4.03
N ALA A 260 13.31 -13.57 -2.90
CA ALA A 260 12.68 -13.64 -1.58
C ALA A 260 12.38 -12.23 -1.03
N LEU A 261 11.16 -12.06 -0.52
CA LEU A 261 10.74 -10.89 0.24
C LEU A 261 10.42 -11.33 1.67
N VAL A 262 11.08 -10.73 2.66
CA VAL A 262 10.89 -11.10 4.06
C VAL A 262 10.33 -9.92 4.85
N GLY A 263 9.27 -10.13 5.63
CA GLY A 263 8.59 -9.08 6.37
C GLY A 263 8.59 -9.29 7.88
N LYS A 264 9.00 -8.27 8.65
CA LYS A 264 8.78 -8.21 10.09
C LYS A 264 7.27 -8.08 10.34
N GLY A 265 6.72 -9.00 11.15
CA GLY A 265 5.30 -9.08 11.45
C GLY A 265 5.01 -9.10 12.96
N VAL A 266 5.54 -8.14 13.71
CA VAL A 266 5.23 -7.98 15.14
C VAL A 266 3.88 -7.25 15.24
N VAL A 267 2.79 -8.00 15.43
CA VAL A 267 1.41 -7.46 15.39
C VAL A 267 1.13 -6.43 16.49
N PHE A 268 1.83 -6.56 17.61
CA PHE A 268 1.93 -5.53 18.65
C PHE A 268 3.24 -5.67 19.42
N ASP A 269 3.91 -4.56 19.69
CA ASP A 269 5.21 -4.54 20.38
C ASP A 269 5.16 -3.68 21.64
N THR A 270 5.13 -4.33 22.80
CA THR A 270 5.27 -3.65 24.10
C THR A 270 6.72 -3.42 24.52
N GLY A 271 7.69 -3.97 23.76
CA GLY A 271 9.08 -4.11 24.18
C GLY A 271 9.37 -5.37 25.01
N GLY A 272 8.35 -6.14 25.34
CA GLY A 272 8.49 -7.31 26.23
C GLY A 272 8.89 -6.90 27.66
N ILE A 273 9.85 -7.61 28.27
CA ILE A 273 10.38 -7.26 29.60
C ILE A 273 11.12 -5.91 29.57
N SER A 274 11.76 -5.53 28.46
CA SER A 274 12.32 -4.18 28.23
C SER A 274 11.22 -3.21 27.84
N LEU A 275 10.21 -3.03 28.69
CA LEU A 275 8.94 -2.38 28.42
C LEU A 275 9.10 -0.94 27.92
N LYS A 276 8.43 -0.63 26.82
CA LYS A 276 8.35 0.72 26.26
C LYS A 276 7.61 1.67 27.22
N PRO A 277 7.87 3.00 27.15
CA PRO A 277 6.98 3.98 27.79
C PRO A 277 5.54 3.86 27.26
N GLY A 278 4.54 4.11 28.13
CA GLY A 278 3.14 4.03 27.72
C GLY A 278 2.73 5.07 26.67
N ALA A 279 3.38 6.22 26.65
CA ALA A 279 3.09 7.26 25.63
C ALA A 279 3.58 6.84 24.25
N GLY A 280 2.65 6.77 23.27
CA GLY A 280 2.94 6.34 21.90
C GLY A 280 3.01 4.81 21.72
N MET A 281 2.75 4.01 22.77
CA MET A 281 2.73 2.56 22.63
C MET A 281 1.56 2.09 21.73
N GLU A 282 0.48 2.83 21.70
CA GLU A 282 -0.67 2.58 20.82
C GLU A 282 -0.29 2.57 19.33
N ASP A 283 0.77 3.27 18.95
CA ASP A 283 1.27 3.28 17.57
C ASP A 283 1.97 1.96 17.19
N MET A 284 2.30 1.11 18.17
CA MET A 284 2.99 -0.16 17.92
C MET A 284 2.14 -1.23 17.22
N THR A 285 0.90 -0.95 16.90
CA THR A 285 0.11 -1.71 15.91
C THR A 285 0.74 -1.67 14.52
N MET A 286 1.56 -0.65 14.22
CA MET A 286 2.27 -0.53 12.95
C MET A 286 3.50 -1.44 12.82
N ASP A 287 3.92 -2.12 13.87
CA ASP A 287 5.21 -2.83 13.93
C ASP A 287 5.24 -4.13 13.10
N MET A 288 4.17 -4.42 12.45
CA MET A 288 4.00 -5.43 11.41
C MET A 288 4.02 -4.83 9.98
N GLY A 289 4.40 -3.58 9.82
CA GLY A 289 4.38 -2.87 8.53
C GLY A 289 5.23 -3.54 7.46
N GLY A 290 6.37 -4.14 7.83
CA GLY A 290 7.19 -4.92 6.91
C GLY A 290 6.43 -6.12 6.32
N ALA A 291 5.76 -6.90 7.17
CA ALA A 291 4.89 -8.00 6.72
C ALA A 291 3.71 -7.49 5.89
N GLY A 292 3.12 -6.35 6.27
CA GLY A 292 2.04 -5.71 5.52
C GLY A 292 2.46 -5.34 4.10
N VAL A 293 3.65 -4.75 3.93
CA VAL A 293 4.19 -4.41 2.59
C VAL A 293 4.47 -5.66 1.77
N VAL A 294 5.12 -6.69 2.35
CA VAL A 294 5.35 -7.97 1.65
C VAL A 294 4.01 -8.55 1.18
N SER A 295 2.99 -8.57 2.03
CA SER A 295 1.65 -9.07 1.70
C SER A 295 1.00 -8.30 0.55
N GLY A 296 1.03 -6.97 0.58
CA GLY A 296 0.51 -6.12 -0.49
C GLY A 296 1.25 -6.27 -1.81
N VAL A 297 2.58 -6.47 -1.77
CA VAL A 297 3.39 -6.75 -2.95
C VAL A 297 3.01 -8.10 -3.55
N MET A 298 2.89 -9.17 -2.73
CA MET A 298 2.51 -10.51 -3.20
C MET A 298 1.12 -10.49 -3.84
N ARG A 299 0.14 -9.78 -3.23
CA ARG A 299 -1.18 -9.55 -3.82
C ARG A 299 -1.08 -8.86 -5.19
N THR A 300 -0.30 -7.78 -5.27
CA THR A 300 -0.10 -7.02 -6.51
C THR A 300 0.51 -7.90 -7.62
N LEU A 301 1.51 -8.72 -7.30
CA LEU A 301 2.17 -9.61 -8.25
C LEU A 301 1.18 -10.65 -8.82
N ALA A 302 0.39 -11.26 -7.96
CA ALA A 302 -0.63 -12.23 -8.36
C ALA A 302 -1.70 -11.59 -9.24
N MET A 303 -2.30 -10.48 -8.81
CA MET A 303 -3.38 -9.81 -9.54
C MET A 303 -2.96 -9.30 -10.92
N ARG A 304 -1.70 -8.84 -11.08
CA ARG A 304 -1.19 -8.40 -12.39
C ARG A 304 -0.62 -9.54 -13.24
N GLY A 305 -0.60 -10.77 -12.73
CA GLY A 305 -0.02 -11.92 -13.44
C GLY A 305 1.47 -11.72 -13.75
N ALA A 306 2.25 -11.26 -12.75
CA ALA A 306 3.65 -10.89 -12.93
C ALA A 306 4.48 -12.07 -13.47
N LYS A 307 5.32 -11.83 -14.47
CA LYS A 307 6.20 -12.84 -15.09
C LYS A 307 7.51 -13.00 -14.33
N ALA A 308 7.39 -13.41 -13.06
CA ALA A 308 8.52 -13.62 -12.15
C ALA A 308 8.16 -14.69 -11.11
N ASN A 309 9.15 -15.35 -10.55
CA ASN A 309 9.01 -16.20 -9.39
C ASN A 309 9.40 -15.39 -8.15
N VAL A 310 8.50 -15.30 -7.19
CA VAL A 310 8.71 -14.55 -5.95
C VAL A 310 8.17 -15.35 -4.78
N VAL A 311 8.91 -15.40 -3.68
CA VAL A 311 8.45 -15.95 -2.41
C VAL A 311 8.42 -14.85 -1.36
N GLY A 312 7.25 -14.60 -0.78
CA GLY A 312 7.06 -13.72 0.37
C GLY A 312 7.00 -14.54 1.65
N LEU A 313 7.78 -14.18 2.65
CA LEU A 313 7.75 -14.82 3.97
C LEU A 313 7.52 -13.76 5.04
N VAL A 314 6.60 -14.00 5.95
CA VAL A 314 6.34 -13.09 7.06
C VAL A 314 6.37 -13.85 8.38
N GLY A 315 7.18 -13.37 9.33
CA GLY A 315 7.20 -13.89 10.70
C GLY A 315 6.22 -13.11 11.56
N LEU A 316 5.18 -13.78 12.05
CA LEU A 316 4.08 -13.18 12.79
C LEU A 316 4.22 -13.53 14.27
N VAL A 317 4.43 -12.54 15.11
CA VAL A 317 4.57 -12.67 16.58
C VAL A 317 3.93 -11.48 17.28
N GLU A 318 3.69 -11.60 18.57
CA GLU A 318 3.30 -10.50 19.44
C GLU A 318 4.28 -10.42 20.62
N ASN A 319 4.93 -9.29 20.85
CA ASN A 319 5.91 -9.10 21.91
C ASN A 319 5.25 -8.53 23.18
N MET A 320 5.02 -9.40 24.17
CA MET A 320 4.29 -9.07 25.40
C MET A 320 5.10 -9.38 26.65
N PRO A 321 4.97 -8.57 27.73
CA PRO A 321 5.54 -8.88 29.03
C PRO A 321 4.65 -9.90 29.76
N SER A 322 5.24 -10.99 30.18
CA SER A 322 4.56 -12.00 31.02
C SER A 322 5.56 -12.79 31.85
N GLY A 323 5.07 -13.71 32.68
CA GLY A 323 5.92 -14.63 33.39
C GLY A 323 6.69 -15.62 32.52
N ASN A 324 6.25 -15.81 31.27
CA ASN A 324 6.88 -16.71 30.29
C ASN A 324 7.78 -15.95 29.28
N ALA A 325 7.75 -14.60 29.29
CA ALA A 325 8.48 -13.82 28.30
C ALA A 325 10.00 -14.03 28.40
N VAL A 326 10.67 -13.92 27.25
CA VAL A 326 12.14 -13.86 27.17
C VAL A 326 12.67 -12.67 27.99
N ARG A 327 13.79 -12.86 28.67
CA ARG A 327 14.39 -11.85 29.55
C ARG A 327 15.69 -11.33 28.97
N PRO A 328 16.08 -10.10 29.27
CA PRO A 328 17.43 -9.64 29.04
C PRO A 328 18.46 -10.58 29.72
N GLY A 329 19.45 -11.03 28.94
CA GLY A 329 20.46 -11.99 29.35
C GLY A 329 20.14 -13.45 28.98
N ASP A 330 18.93 -13.77 28.52
CA ASP A 330 18.63 -15.13 28.06
C ASP A 330 19.42 -15.40 26.75
N VAL A 331 19.90 -16.63 26.60
CA VAL A 331 20.63 -17.10 25.41
C VAL A 331 19.75 -18.05 24.63
N ILE A 332 19.50 -17.69 23.38
CA ILE A 332 18.60 -18.40 22.46
C ILE A 332 19.41 -19.01 21.32
N THR A 333 19.04 -20.21 20.86
CA THR A 333 19.62 -20.82 19.67
C THR A 333 18.74 -20.53 18.45
N SER A 334 19.33 -19.99 17.40
CA SER A 334 18.64 -19.73 16.13
C SER A 334 18.46 -21.03 15.32
N MET A 335 17.61 -21.00 14.29
CA MET A 335 17.43 -22.10 13.34
C MET A 335 18.76 -22.52 12.67
N LYS A 336 19.64 -21.57 12.43
CA LYS A 336 20.98 -21.83 11.87
C LYS A 336 21.90 -22.58 12.83
N GLY A 337 21.59 -22.55 14.14
CA GLY A 337 22.39 -23.14 15.22
C GLY A 337 23.32 -22.17 15.94
N ASP A 338 23.38 -20.91 15.53
CA ASP A 338 24.12 -19.87 16.24
C ASP A 338 23.38 -19.48 17.53
N THR A 339 24.10 -19.18 18.59
CA THR A 339 23.55 -18.69 19.85
C THR A 339 23.51 -17.15 19.89
N VAL A 340 22.41 -16.60 20.38
CA VAL A 340 22.16 -15.17 20.50
C VAL A 340 21.83 -14.83 21.94
N GLU A 341 22.60 -13.94 22.57
CA GLU A 341 22.25 -13.33 23.85
C GLU A 341 21.28 -12.18 23.62
N VAL A 342 20.11 -12.26 24.23
CA VAL A 342 19.08 -11.22 24.15
C VAL A 342 19.37 -10.15 25.19
N ILE A 343 20.05 -9.08 24.84
CA ILE A 343 20.39 -7.99 25.78
C ILE A 343 19.18 -7.08 26.04
N ASN A 344 18.35 -6.88 25.02
CA ASN A 344 17.18 -6.01 25.05
C ASN A 344 16.02 -6.69 24.30
N THR A 345 14.92 -6.95 24.99
CA THR A 345 13.74 -7.62 24.39
C THR A 345 12.93 -6.69 23.49
N ASP A 346 13.20 -5.37 23.47
CA ASP A 346 12.68 -4.38 22.52
C ASP A 346 13.51 -4.32 21.22
N ALA A 347 14.47 -5.21 21.07
CA ALA A 347 15.20 -5.45 19.81
C ALA A 347 14.76 -6.77 19.16
N GLU A 348 13.48 -7.08 19.23
CA GLU A 348 12.81 -8.32 18.85
C GLU A 348 12.75 -8.55 17.35
N GLY A 349 12.58 -7.47 16.54
CA GLY A 349 12.39 -7.57 15.10
C GLY A 349 13.53 -8.31 14.41
N ARG A 350 14.78 -8.07 14.78
CA ARG A 350 15.95 -8.77 14.27
C ARG A 350 15.99 -10.25 14.64
N LEU A 351 15.38 -10.62 15.76
CA LEU A 351 15.27 -12.02 16.20
C LEU A 351 14.25 -12.76 15.32
N VAL A 352 13.11 -12.14 15.05
CA VAL A 352 12.11 -12.67 14.11
C VAL A 352 12.70 -12.84 12.71
N LEU A 353 13.36 -11.80 12.19
CA LEU A 353 13.94 -11.81 10.85
C LEU A 353 15.07 -12.85 10.71
N CYS A 354 15.87 -13.07 11.75
CA CYS A 354 16.98 -14.01 11.76
C CYS A 354 16.56 -15.40 11.27
N ASP A 355 15.56 -15.99 11.89
CA ASP A 355 15.11 -17.34 11.56
C ASP A 355 14.35 -17.40 10.23
N VAL A 356 13.49 -16.38 9.95
CA VAL A 356 12.72 -16.33 8.69
C VAL A 356 13.64 -16.19 7.48
N MET A 357 14.67 -15.33 7.58
CA MET A 357 15.65 -15.17 6.50
C MET A 357 16.49 -16.44 6.29
N TRP A 358 16.89 -17.10 7.38
CA TRP A 358 17.60 -18.36 7.26
C TRP A 358 16.75 -19.44 6.59
N TYR A 359 15.50 -19.57 7.02
CA TYR A 359 14.54 -20.49 6.41
C TYR A 359 14.32 -20.21 4.92
N ALA A 360 14.22 -18.93 4.55
CA ALA A 360 14.09 -18.54 3.16
C ALA A 360 15.30 -18.98 2.29
N GLN A 361 16.51 -18.83 2.83
CA GLN A 361 17.73 -19.28 2.16
C GLN A 361 17.80 -20.81 2.02
N ASP A 362 17.55 -21.51 3.12
CA ASP A 362 17.68 -22.96 3.20
C ASP A 362 16.66 -23.68 2.30
N ARG A 363 15.43 -23.21 2.30
CA ARG A 363 14.33 -23.85 1.58
C ARG A 363 14.23 -23.47 0.10
N PHE A 364 14.46 -22.20 -0.24
CA PHE A 364 14.14 -21.66 -1.56
C PHE A 364 15.36 -21.30 -2.40
N ASP A 365 16.56 -21.23 -1.81
CA ASP A 365 17.80 -20.86 -2.50
C ASP A 365 17.60 -19.67 -3.47
N PRO A 366 17.11 -18.51 -2.96
CA PRO A 366 16.67 -17.41 -3.81
C PRO A 366 17.83 -16.71 -4.51
N ILE A 367 17.55 -16.04 -5.65
CA ILE A 367 18.54 -15.22 -6.37
C ILE A 367 18.99 -14.00 -5.56
N GLY A 368 18.21 -13.57 -4.59
CA GLY A 368 18.43 -12.44 -3.70
C GLY A 368 17.30 -12.36 -2.70
N MET A 369 17.52 -11.56 -1.66
CA MET A 369 16.54 -11.36 -0.60
C MET A 369 16.44 -9.88 -0.26
N ILE A 370 15.21 -9.40 -0.03
CA ILE A 370 14.92 -8.06 0.49
C ILE A 370 14.07 -8.24 1.73
N ASP A 371 14.55 -7.78 2.89
CA ASP A 371 13.74 -7.73 4.09
C ASP A 371 13.20 -6.31 4.35
N LEU A 372 12.01 -6.25 4.93
CA LEU A 372 11.28 -5.03 5.24
C LEU A 372 10.88 -5.05 6.71
N ALA A 373 11.27 -4.00 7.43
CA ALA A 373 11.02 -3.94 8.86
C ALA A 373 10.88 -2.51 9.36
N THR A 374 9.96 -2.31 10.29
CA THR A 374 9.86 -1.16 11.19
C THR A 374 10.85 -1.38 12.35
N LEU A 375 12.15 -1.39 12.06
CA LEU A 375 13.12 -2.08 12.91
C LEU A 375 13.58 -1.27 14.12
N THR A 376 13.94 0.01 13.91
CA THR A 376 14.39 0.90 14.99
C THR A 376 14.07 2.37 14.70
N GLY A 377 13.73 3.13 15.76
CA GLY A 377 13.54 4.59 15.65
C GLY A 377 14.81 5.36 15.26
N ALA A 378 15.99 4.75 15.35
CA ALA A 378 17.27 5.39 14.98
C ALA A 378 17.29 5.83 13.50
N ILE A 379 16.59 5.13 12.61
CA ILE A 379 16.52 5.51 11.20
C ILE A 379 15.83 6.87 11.00
N ILE A 380 14.86 7.21 11.83
CA ILE A 380 14.16 8.51 11.80
C ILE A 380 15.12 9.63 12.20
N VAL A 381 16.05 9.37 13.14
CA VAL A 381 17.08 10.34 13.53
C VAL A 381 18.04 10.60 12.36
N GLY A 382 18.36 9.59 11.56
CA GLY A 382 19.27 9.72 10.41
C GLY A 382 18.61 10.31 9.17
N LEU A 383 17.39 9.91 8.85
CA LEU A 383 16.74 10.16 7.56
C LEU A 383 15.40 10.90 7.64
N GLY A 384 14.90 11.21 8.84
CA GLY A 384 13.56 11.77 9.02
C GLY A 384 12.49 10.77 8.62
N HIS A 385 11.33 11.30 8.21
CA HIS A 385 10.21 10.50 7.66
C HIS A 385 10.18 10.52 6.12
N GLU A 386 11.22 11.07 5.48
CA GLU A 386 11.27 11.29 4.04
C GLU A 386 11.86 10.11 3.27
N ASN A 387 12.81 9.40 3.88
CA ASN A 387 13.53 8.31 3.20
C ASN A 387 13.54 7.03 4.04
N ALA A 388 13.34 5.90 3.37
CA ALA A 388 13.65 4.59 3.94
C ALA A 388 15.17 4.37 3.95
N GLY A 389 15.71 3.78 5.03
CA GLY A 389 17.11 3.39 5.09
C GLY A 389 17.34 2.05 4.41
N VAL A 390 18.35 1.96 3.55
CA VAL A 390 18.70 0.75 2.82
C VAL A 390 20.10 0.31 3.23
N PHE A 391 20.20 -0.91 3.77
CA PHE A 391 21.45 -1.59 4.05
C PHE A 391 21.57 -2.78 3.09
N SER A 392 22.72 -3.01 2.49
CA SER A 392 22.88 -4.10 1.53
C SER A 392 24.32 -4.59 1.47
N ASN A 393 24.49 -5.90 1.32
CA ASN A 393 25.73 -6.57 0.99
C ASN A 393 25.89 -6.84 -0.53
N ASP A 394 24.88 -6.46 -1.34
CA ASP A 394 24.87 -6.58 -2.80
C ASP A 394 24.67 -5.19 -3.43
N ASP A 395 25.69 -4.68 -4.08
CA ASP A 395 25.69 -3.35 -4.68
C ASP A 395 24.75 -3.24 -5.88
N ASP A 396 24.58 -4.31 -6.65
CA ASP A 396 23.79 -4.28 -7.87
C ASP A 396 22.30 -4.37 -7.55
N LEU A 397 21.92 -5.22 -6.60
CA LEU A 397 20.55 -5.27 -6.07
C LEU A 397 20.18 -3.92 -5.42
N CYS A 398 21.09 -3.33 -4.61
CA CYS A 398 20.88 -2.04 -3.99
C CYS A 398 20.66 -0.93 -5.03
N LYS A 399 21.51 -0.84 -6.06
CA LYS A 399 21.36 0.13 -7.15
C LYS A 399 20.03 -0.04 -7.90
N ALA A 400 19.65 -1.29 -8.19
CA ALA A 400 18.37 -1.58 -8.85
C ALA A 400 17.18 -1.13 -8.01
N PHE A 401 17.21 -1.40 -6.69
CA PHE A 401 16.19 -0.97 -5.74
C PHE A 401 16.09 0.57 -5.67
N LEU A 402 17.21 1.27 -5.47
CA LEU A 402 17.23 2.74 -5.39
C LEU A 402 16.74 3.40 -6.69
N LYS A 403 17.10 2.84 -7.84
CA LYS A 403 16.60 3.31 -9.14
C LYS A 403 15.08 3.14 -9.28
N ALA A 404 14.54 2.03 -8.79
CA ALA A 404 13.10 1.80 -8.78
C ALA A 404 12.40 2.77 -7.83
N ALA A 405 12.94 2.98 -6.62
CA ALA A 405 12.41 3.93 -5.65
C ALA A 405 12.37 5.37 -6.21
N GLU A 406 13.44 5.81 -6.86
CA GLU A 406 13.48 7.12 -7.53
C GLU A 406 12.43 7.26 -8.63
N ALA A 407 12.27 6.22 -9.47
CA ALA A 407 11.31 6.23 -10.57
C ALA A 407 9.86 6.31 -10.08
N GLU A 408 9.56 5.74 -8.91
CA GLU A 408 8.25 5.76 -8.28
C GLU A 408 8.03 6.98 -7.36
N GLY A 409 9.08 7.78 -7.11
CA GLY A 409 9.04 8.94 -6.21
C GLY A 409 9.01 8.56 -4.73
N GLU A 410 9.46 7.35 -4.40
CA GLU A 410 9.60 6.84 -3.04
C GLU A 410 11.02 7.08 -2.53
N GLY A 411 11.16 7.84 -1.46
CA GLY A 411 12.47 8.18 -0.90
C GLY A 411 13.18 6.95 -0.31
N ALA A 412 14.39 6.66 -0.79
CA ALA A 412 15.23 5.60 -0.24
C ALA A 412 16.71 6.07 -0.22
N TRP A 413 17.41 5.76 0.85
CA TRP A 413 18.80 6.18 1.05
C TRP A 413 19.65 4.99 1.51
N ARG A 414 20.74 4.74 0.78
CA ARG A 414 21.73 3.74 1.19
C ARG A 414 22.55 4.25 2.37
N MET A 415 22.58 3.49 3.45
CA MET A 415 23.36 3.74 4.66
C MET A 415 24.73 3.03 4.62
#